data_3b83065b2b1da9c940a00376eca137d0
#
_entry.id   3b83065b2b1da9c940a00376eca137d0
#
_cell.length_a   1.000
_cell.length_b   1.000
_cell.length_c   1.000
_cell.angle_alpha   90.00
_cell.angle_beta   90.00
_cell.angle_gamma   90.00
#
_symmetry.space_group_name_H-M   'P 1'
#
loop_
_entity.id
_entity.type
_entity.pdbx_description
1 polymer ?
#
loop_
_entity_poly.entity_id
_entity_poly.type
_entity_poly.pdbx_seq_one_letter_code
_entity_poly.pdbx_strand_id
1 'polypeptide(L)'
;MEGNSMSTVRIGVVGCGAIAQVQHLPNLLELDDEFEVPIVCDVSPGQAEYVARRFKVPKYVTDIRDMLAADIDAVLLCHTDPKTEAAIQAFEAGKHVFIEKPICTSLQEADAMIDAMRKSGKVGQAGYMKVYEPAFEMAKREVDTMDDIKFVQTNHLHPSNELHLSHFKVKRFNDLPPSVMAERREASKAARREAFGDLFEKAESCGIAYGLIHDLYSLRTMLGVPSAVVSTEIWDDRRAITTILEYPNGARCVVSRVDLNKLWDFKQTLEIYSEEKRVILSYPTGFSRRVLTKLVVQGIDEAGDSYYKEPAIPWDSGFTRELLHLRECINQGTPSRSSLVDARDDIALIIDITKAYITQSPVYR
;
A
#
# COMPACT_ATOMS: atom_id res chain seq x y z
N MET A 1 35.98 3.89 -15.02
CA MET A 1 35.04 4.29 -13.97
C MET A 1 34.54 2.99 -13.38
N GLU A 2 35.07 2.58 -12.24
CA GLU A 2 34.55 1.45 -11.48
C GLU A 2 33.14 1.83 -11.03
N GLY A 3 32.14 1.23 -11.63
CA GLY A 3 30.77 1.37 -11.17
C GLY A 3 30.70 0.84 -9.75
N ASN A 4 30.33 1.69 -8.80
CA ASN A 4 30.07 1.31 -7.42
C ASN A 4 28.94 0.26 -7.46
N SER A 5 29.29 -1.04 -7.46
CA SER A 5 28.27 -2.10 -7.50
C SER A 5 27.50 -2.02 -6.19
N MET A 6 26.20 -1.76 -6.27
CA MET A 6 25.32 -1.78 -5.09
C MET A 6 25.37 -3.16 -4.43
N SER A 7 25.52 -3.20 -3.11
CA SER A 7 25.57 -4.45 -2.36
C SER A 7 24.22 -5.18 -2.40
N THR A 8 24.27 -6.50 -2.28
CA THR A 8 23.11 -7.34 -2.03
C THR A 8 22.53 -7.04 -0.65
N VAL A 9 21.20 -6.91 -0.53
CA VAL A 9 20.51 -6.63 0.73
C VAL A 9 19.96 -7.94 1.30
N ARG A 10 20.34 -8.26 2.54
CA ARG A 10 19.83 -9.41 3.28
C ARG A 10 18.54 -9.02 4.01
N ILE A 11 17.40 -9.54 3.55
CA ILE A 11 16.08 -9.13 4.03
C ILE A 11 15.34 -10.27 4.74
N GLY A 12 14.87 -10.02 5.97
CA GLY A 12 13.97 -10.92 6.69
C GLY A 12 12.51 -10.61 6.37
N VAL A 13 11.67 -11.62 6.16
CA VAL A 13 10.26 -11.44 5.85
C VAL A 13 9.38 -11.84 7.04
N VAL A 14 8.60 -10.90 7.57
CA VAL A 14 7.66 -11.09 8.70
C VAL A 14 6.22 -11.11 8.18
N GLY A 15 5.49 -12.17 8.52
CA GLY A 15 4.16 -12.42 8.01
C GLY A 15 4.19 -13.17 6.68
N CYS A 16 3.98 -14.47 6.78
CA CYS A 16 4.05 -15.43 5.67
C CYS A 16 2.68 -15.65 4.99
N GLY A 17 1.82 -14.63 5.00
CA GLY A 17 0.47 -14.64 4.44
C GLY A 17 0.41 -14.60 2.91
N ALA A 18 -0.77 -14.29 2.36
CA ALA A 18 -1.00 -14.32 0.92
C ALA A 18 -0.07 -13.37 0.14
N ILE A 19 0.11 -12.13 0.61
CA ILE A 19 0.94 -11.14 -0.11
C ILE A 19 2.40 -11.56 -0.16
N ALA A 20 2.93 -12.12 0.94
CA ALA A 20 4.28 -12.66 0.98
C ALA A 20 4.44 -13.84 0.01
N GLN A 21 3.45 -14.78 -0.02
CA GLN A 21 3.52 -15.98 -0.86
C GLN A 21 3.29 -15.72 -2.35
N VAL A 22 2.53 -14.67 -2.72
CA VAL A 22 2.16 -14.38 -4.11
C VAL A 22 3.06 -13.32 -4.73
N GLN A 23 3.47 -12.32 -3.97
CA GLN A 23 4.24 -11.18 -4.50
C GLN A 23 5.65 -11.12 -3.94
N HIS A 24 5.84 -10.85 -2.64
CA HIS A 24 7.16 -10.48 -2.14
C HIS A 24 8.21 -11.59 -2.24
N LEU A 25 7.94 -12.77 -1.72
CA LEU A 25 8.91 -13.87 -1.78
C LEU A 25 9.25 -14.29 -3.21
N PRO A 26 8.26 -14.46 -4.13
CA PRO A 26 8.59 -14.73 -5.52
C PRO A 26 9.44 -13.64 -6.19
N ASN A 27 9.14 -12.33 -5.94
CA ASN A 27 9.92 -11.24 -6.51
C ASN A 27 11.32 -11.17 -5.91
N LEU A 28 11.48 -11.35 -4.59
CA LEU A 28 12.79 -11.39 -3.93
C LEU A 28 13.68 -12.54 -4.46
N LEU A 29 13.08 -13.70 -4.77
CA LEU A 29 13.80 -14.82 -5.34
C LEU A 29 14.14 -14.64 -6.84
N GLU A 30 13.35 -13.84 -7.57
CA GLU A 30 13.66 -13.44 -8.95
C GLU A 30 14.76 -12.35 -8.99
N LEU A 31 14.99 -11.66 -7.88
CA LEU A 31 16.01 -10.61 -7.67
C LEU A 31 17.17 -11.14 -6.80
N ASP A 32 17.68 -12.34 -7.09
CA ASP A 32 18.69 -13.04 -6.28
C ASP A 32 20.09 -12.41 -6.34
N ASP A 33 20.38 -11.60 -7.35
CA ASP A 33 21.58 -10.75 -7.40
C ASP A 33 21.48 -9.51 -6.48
N GLU A 34 20.27 -9.06 -6.19
CA GLU A 34 19.98 -7.85 -5.41
C GLU A 34 19.62 -8.14 -3.97
N PHE A 35 18.97 -9.27 -3.71
CA PHE A 35 18.45 -9.64 -2.39
C PHE A 35 18.79 -11.07 -2.00
N GLU A 36 19.06 -11.27 -0.73
CA GLU A 36 19.07 -12.59 -0.07
C GLU A 36 17.96 -12.63 0.98
N VAL A 37 17.21 -13.74 1.05
CA VAL A 37 16.19 -13.98 2.09
C VAL A 37 16.67 -15.09 3.03
N PRO A 38 17.45 -14.78 4.07
CA PRO A 38 18.02 -15.80 4.95
C PRO A 38 17.02 -16.36 5.97
N ILE A 39 15.93 -15.61 6.25
CA ILE A 39 15.01 -15.96 7.33
C ILE A 39 13.60 -15.42 7.08
N VAL A 40 12.58 -16.21 7.46
CA VAL A 40 11.19 -15.76 7.54
C VAL A 40 10.65 -15.90 8.97
N CYS A 41 9.69 -15.07 9.33
CA CYS A 41 9.02 -15.07 10.62
C CYS A 41 7.50 -15.05 10.44
N ASP A 42 6.80 -15.94 11.15
CA ASP A 42 5.34 -15.86 11.31
C ASP A 42 4.97 -16.37 12.68
N VAL A 43 4.01 -15.75 13.35
CA VAL A 43 3.49 -16.19 14.66
C VAL A 43 2.89 -17.61 14.61
N SER A 44 2.46 -18.06 13.42
CA SER A 44 2.04 -19.44 13.14
C SER A 44 3.26 -20.29 12.78
N PRO A 45 3.64 -21.28 13.62
CA PRO A 45 4.76 -22.17 13.32
C PRO A 45 4.59 -22.92 11.99
N GLY A 46 3.38 -23.45 11.74
CA GLY A 46 3.07 -24.17 10.51
C GLY A 46 3.17 -23.29 9.25
N GLN A 47 2.79 -22.00 9.38
CA GLN A 47 2.91 -21.03 8.29
C GLN A 47 4.37 -20.70 8.00
N ALA A 48 5.17 -20.41 9.03
CA ALA A 48 6.59 -20.10 8.92
C ALA A 48 7.37 -21.25 8.30
N GLU A 49 7.19 -22.47 8.82
CA GLU A 49 7.84 -23.69 8.29
C GLU A 49 7.46 -23.98 6.84
N TYR A 50 6.17 -23.92 6.52
CA TYR A 50 5.69 -24.16 5.16
C TYR A 50 6.31 -23.19 4.15
N VAL A 51 6.33 -21.90 4.49
CA VAL A 51 6.86 -20.86 3.60
C VAL A 51 8.37 -20.99 3.45
N ALA A 52 9.10 -21.22 4.54
CA ALA A 52 10.54 -21.47 4.48
C ALA A 52 10.87 -22.62 3.53
N ARG A 53 10.19 -23.77 3.68
CA ARG A 53 10.38 -24.92 2.83
C ARG A 53 10.00 -24.66 1.37
N ARG A 54 8.86 -23.98 1.12
CA ARG A 54 8.37 -23.71 -0.24
C ARG A 54 9.28 -22.81 -1.03
N PHE A 55 9.79 -21.77 -0.38
CA PHE A 55 10.64 -20.75 -1.00
C PHE A 55 12.12 -20.97 -0.76
N LYS A 56 12.49 -22.12 -0.17
CA LYS A 56 13.89 -22.52 0.12
C LYS A 56 14.63 -21.51 1.00
N VAL A 57 13.92 -20.82 1.89
CA VAL A 57 14.52 -19.94 2.88
C VAL A 57 15.20 -20.77 3.96
N PRO A 58 16.48 -20.50 4.30
CA PRO A 58 17.27 -21.36 5.18
C PRO A 58 16.73 -21.52 6.60
N LYS A 59 16.10 -20.46 7.14
CA LYS A 59 15.63 -20.41 8.53
C LYS A 59 14.20 -19.88 8.64
N TYR A 60 13.50 -20.35 9.65
CA TYR A 60 12.24 -19.75 10.08
C TYR A 60 12.20 -19.62 11.60
N VAL A 61 11.48 -18.61 12.06
CA VAL A 61 11.25 -18.33 13.49
C VAL A 61 9.81 -17.90 13.70
N THR A 62 9.36 -17.89 14.95
CA THR A 62 8.00 -17.47 15.33
C THR A 62 7.98 -16.17 16.14
N ASP A 63 9.15 -15.69 16.52
CA ASP A 63 9.35 -14.43 17.24
C ASP A 63 10.22 -13.49 16.40
N ILE A 64 9.78 -12.26 16.23
CA ILE A 64 10.54 -11.26 15.48
C ILE A 64 11.88 -10.94 16.11
N ARG A 65 12.02 -11.05 17.43
CA ARG A 65 13.29 -10.81 18.16
C ARG A 65 14.37 -11.78 17.73
N ASP A 66 14.01 -13.03 17.48
CA ASP A 66 14.94 -14.04 16.99
C ASP A 66 15.39 -13.73 15.53
N MET A 67 14.49 -13.16 14.72
CA MET A 67 14.82 -12.67 13.39
C MET A 67 15.76 -11.47 13.45
N LEU A 68 15.48 -10.50 14.32
CA LEU A 68 16.28 -9.27 14.43
C LEU A 68 17.70 -9.52 14.93
N ALA A 69 17.90 -10.63 15.67
CA ALA A 69 19.23 -11.10 16.08
C ALA A 69 20.02 -11.78 14.94
N ALA A 70 19.38 -12.09 13.80
CA ALA A 70 20.04 -12.68 12.65
C ALA A 70 20.83 -11.63 11.86
N ASP A 71 21.77 -12.12 11.04
CA ASP A 71 22.55 -11.29 10.12
C ASP A 71 21.68 -10.91 8.90
N ILE A 72 20.92 -9.82 9.06
CA ILE A 72 20.05 -9.20 8.05
C ILE A 72 20.26 -7.69 8.06
N ASP A 73 20.01 -7.04 6.92
CA ASP A 73 20.09 -5.58 6.76
C ASP A 73 18.72 -4.92 6.90
N ALA A 74 17.70 -5.61 6.47
CA ALA A 74 16.34 -5.09 6.37
C ALA A 74 15.29 -6.11 6.82
N VAL A 75 14.10 -5.59 7.16
CA VAL A 75 12.90 -6.36 7.48
C VAL A 75 11.75 -5.92 6.58
N LEU A 76 11.03 -6.88 6.00
CA LEU A 76 9.81 -6.66 5.25
C LEU A 76 8.61 -7.14 6.07
N LEU A 77 7.76 -6.21 6.49
CA LEU A 77 6.58 -6.49 7.34
C LEU A 77 5.34 -6.69 6.46
N CYS A 78 4.96 -7.95 6.23
CA CYS A 78 3.83 -8.37 5.40
C CYS A 78 2.58 -8.77 6.21
N HIS A 79 2.66 -8.82 7.53
CA HIS A 79 1.54 -9.25 8.37
C HIS A 79 0.46 -8.17 8.47
N THR A 80 -0.74 -8.58 8.91
CA THR A 80 -1.84 -7.65 9.22
C THR A 80 -1.55 -6.87 10.50
N ASP A 81 -2.21 -5.72 10.68
CA ASP A 81 -2.06 -4.90 11.88
C ASP A 81 -2.24 -5.69 13.20
N PRO A 82 -1.57 -5.28 14.28
CA PRO A 82 -0.67 -4.13 14.39
C PRO A 82 0.75 -4.45 13.86
N LYS A 83 1.41 -3.46 13.24
CA LYS A 83 2.78 -3.55 12.71
C LYS A 83 3.76 -2.66 13.47
N THR A 84 3.25 -1.72 14.24
CA THR A 84 3.99 -0.60 14.86
C THR A 84 5.12 -1.09 15.74
N GLU A 85 4.84 -2.01 16.66
CA GLU A 85 5.86 -2.54 17.56
C GLU A 85 6.97 -3.27 16.80
N ALA A 86 6.60 -4.09 15.81
CA ALA A 86 7.56 -4.80 14.98
C ALA A 86 8.48 -3.85 14.19
N ALA A 87 7.92 -2.75 13.68
CA ALA A 87 8.68 -1.73 12.96
C ALA A 87 9.65 -0.98 13.89
N ILE A 88 9.18 -0.59 15.09
CA ILE A 88 10.01 0.10 16.09
C ILE A 88 11.17 -0.80 16.52
N GLN A 89 10.91 -2.06 16.89
CA GLN A 89 11.93 -3.02 17.27
C GLN A 89 12.97 -3.24 16.16
N ALA A 90 12.53 -3.27 14.89
CA ALA A 90 13.44 -3.40 13.76
C ALA A 90 14.35 -2.17 13.60
N PHE A 91 13.80 -0.95 13.72
CA PHE A 91 14.60 0.28 13.70
C PHE A 91 15.60 0.34 14.88
N GLU A 92 15.16 0.00 16.09
CA GLU A 92 16.00 -0.05 17.29
C GLU A 92 17.14 -1.09 17.17
N ALA A 93 16.88 -2.19 16.46
CA ALA A 93 17.89 -3.19 16.10
C ALA A 93 18.80 -2.75 14.93
N GLY A 94 18.67 -1.51 14.44
CA GLY A 94 19.47 -0.97 13.36
C GLY A 94 19.15 -1.55 11.98
N LYS A 95 17.94 -2.03 11.76
CA LYS A 95 17.49 -2.60 10.47
C LYS A 95 16.71 -1.57 9.66
N HIS A 96 16.80 -1.63 8.34
CA HIS A 96 15.90 -0.93 7.42
C HIS A 96 14.55 -1.63 7.41
N VAL A 97 13.45 -0.89 7.19
CA VAL A 97 12.10 -1.47 7.29
C VAL A 97 11.26 -1.13 6.07
N PHE A 98 10.72 -2.16 5.45
CA PHE A 98 9.65 -2.05 4.47
C PHE A 98 8.35 -2.50 5.14
N ILE A 99 7.29 -1.70 5.04
CA ILE A 99 6.00 -1.99 5.69
C ILE A 99 4.89 -2.06 4.65
N GLU A 100 4.25 -3.23 4.54
CA GLU A 100 3.04 -3.35 3.73
C GLU A 100 1.91 -2.43 4.21
N LYS A 101 1.18 -1.92 3.23
CA LYS A 101 0.09 -0.97 3.47
C LYS A 101 -1.17 -1.62 4.11
N PRO A 102 -1.97 -0.85 4.85
CA PRO A 102 -1.60 0.44 5.42
C PRO A 102 -0.46 0.26 6.43
N ILE A 103 0.35 1.29 6.66
CA ILE A 103 1.48 1.15 7.60
C ILE A 103 1.01 0.98 9.05
N CYS A 104 -0.12 1.58 9.41
CA CYS A 104 -0.78 1.53 10.71
C CYS A 104 -2.22 2.04 10.61
N THR A 105 -2.89 2.27 11.75
CA THR A 105 -4.28 2.72 11.82
C THR A 105 -4.49 4.03 12.58
N SER A 106 -3.46 4.58 13.21
CA SER A 106 -3.49 5.87 13.92
C SER A 106 -2.29 6.75 13.58
N LEU A 107 -2.43 8.07 13.81
CA LEU A 107 -1.32 9.01 13.63
C LEU A 107 -0.23 8.82 14.69
N GLN A 108 -0.61 8.44 15.89
CA GLN A 108 0.30 8.18 16.98
C GLN A 108 1.21 6.99 16.66
N GLU A 109 0.65 5.92 16.09
CA GLU A 109 1.44 4.80 15.60
C GLU A 109 2.42 5.24 14.50
N ALA A 110 1.95 6.03 13.52
CA ALA A 110 2.78 6.54 12.44
C ALA A 110 3.92 7.42 12.99
N ASP A 111 3.61 8.34 13.90
CA ASP A 111 4.59 9.24 14.53
C ASP A 111 5.64 8.46 15.33
N ALA A 112 5.24 7.44 16.09
CA ALA A 112 6.16 6.57 16.85
C ALA A 112 7.13 5.81 15.93
N MET A 113 6.63 5.27 14.81
CA MET A 113 7.48 4.60 13.82
C MET A 113 8.44 5.58 13.12
N ILE A 114 7.97 6.78 12.77
CA ILE A 114 8.79 7.83 12.17
C ILE A 114 9.90 8.27 13.12
N ASP A 115 9.61 8.44 14.40
CA ASP A 115 10.59 8.79 15.41
C ASP A 115 11.65 7.70 15.59
N ALA A 116 11.26 6.42 15.62
CA ALA A 116 12.19 5.30 15.66
C ALA A 116 13.07 5.23 14.39
N MET A 117 12.46 5.43 13.21
CA MET A 117 13.18 5.53 11.93
C MET A 117 14.23 6.64 11.95
N ARG A 118 13.85 7.85 12.39
CA ARG A 118 14.78 9.00 12.47
C ARG A 118 15.91 8.77 13.44
N LYS A 119 15.62 8.20 14.61
CA LYS A 119 16.66 7.88 15.64
C LYS A 119 17.64 6.84 15.15
N SER A 120 17.18 5.85 14.40
CA SER A 120 18.04 4.78 13.87
C SER A 120 18.88 5.23 12.66
N GLY A 121 18.46 6.28 11.94
CA GLY A 121 19.05 6.68 10.66
C GLY A 121 18.82 5.67 9.53
N LYS A 122 17.86 4.77 9.69
CA LYS A 122 17.54 3.72 8.71
C LYS A 122 16.43 4.14 7.75
N VAL A 123 16.37 3.47 6.60
CA VAL A 123 15.31 3.66 5.61
C VAL A 123 14.02 3.01 6.12
N GLY A 124 12.92 3.76 6.05
CA GLY A 124 11.57 3.26 6.24
C GLY A 124 10.75 3.50 4.97
N GLN A 125 10.21 2.43 4.39
CA GLN A 125 9.45 2.47 3.14
C GLN A 125 8.07 1.83 3.32
N ALA A 126 7.03 2.52 2.86
CA ALA A 126 5.68 1.95 2.74
C ALA A 126 5.53 1.18 1.41
N GLY A 127 4.88 0.02 1.45
CA GLY A 127 4.59 -0.84 0.29
C GLY A 127 3.50 -0.26 -0.60
N TYR A 128 3.83 0.78 -1.34
CA TYR A 128 2.95 1.54 -2.23
C TYR A 128 3.17 1.19 -3.70
N MET A 129 3.09 -0.10 -4.02
CA MET A 129 3.50 -0.67 -5.30
C MET A 129 2.94 0.07 -6.52
N LYS A 130 1.74 0.67 -6.44
CA LYS A 130 1.12 1.33 -7.61
C LYS A 130 1.86 2.57 -8.10
N VAL A 131 2.49 3.33 -7.20
CA VAL A 131 3.27 4.51 -7.60
C VAL A 131 4.62 4.14 -8.22
N TYR A 132 5.00 2.86 -8.14
CA TYR A 132 6.17 2.31 -8.81
C TYR A 132 5.85 1.65 -10.16
N GLU A 133 4.56 1.54 -10.53
CA GLU A 133 4.16 1.03 -11.83
C GLU A 133 4.69 1.94 -12.96
N PRO A 134 5.32 1.39 -14.02
CA PRO A 134 5.79 2.20 -15.15
C PRO A 134 4.69 3.07 -15.77
N ALA A 135 3.48 2.52 -15.89
CA ALA A 135 2.32 3.28 -16.40
C ALA A 135 1.96 4.47 -15.50
N PHE A 136 2.10 4.34 -14.16
CA PHE A 136 1.86 5.44 -13.23
C PHE A 136 2.88 6.57 -13.44
N GLU A 137 4.16 6.25 -13.57
CA GLU A 137 5.20 7.24 -13.82
C GLU A 137 5.02 7.96 -15.18
N MET A 138 4.56 7.21 -16.19
CA MET A 138 4.22 7.81 -17.49
C MET A 138 2.99 8.73 -17.37
N ALA A 139 1.95 8.28 -16.65
CA ALA A 139 0.76 9.10 -16.39
C ALA A 139 1.11 10.37 -15.60
N LYS A 140 2.00 10.28 -14.61
CA LYS A 140 2.45 11.45 -13.84
C LYS A 140 3.07 12.51 -14.74
N ARG A 141 3.92 12.10 -15.69
CA ARG A 141 4.50 13.05 -16.69
C ARG A 141 3.43 13.71 -17.55
N GLU A 142 2.38 12.98 -17.95
CA GLU A 142 1.26 13.55 -18.70
C GLU A 142 0.42 14.53 -17.87
N VAL A 143 0.16 14.17 -16.59
CA VAL A 143 -0.60 15.01 -15.65
C VAL A 143 0.17 16.27 -15.28
N ASP A 144 1.50 16.20 -15.15
CA ASP A 144 2.34 17.37 -14.84
C ASP A 144 2.34 18.44 -15.95
N THR A 145 1.84 18.10 -17.15
CA THR A 145 1.61 19.05 -18.25
C THR A 145 0.17 19.57 -18.34
N MET A 146 -0.70 19.21 -17.38
CA MET A 146 -2.10 19.63 -17.36
C MET A 146 -2.26 20.86 -16.45
N ASP A 147 -2.50 22.03 -17.04
CA ASP A 147 -2.55 23.31 -16.31
C ASP A 147 -3.84 23.50 -15.50
N ASP A 148 -4.94 22.89 -15.89
CA ASP A 148 -6.28 23.17 -15.35
C ASP A 148 -7.08 21.89 -15.11
N ILE A 149 -6.63 21.10 -14.15
CA ILE A 149 -7.36 19.90 -13.73
C ILE A 149 -8.66 20.32 -13.05
N LYS A 150 -9.80 19.85 -13.59
CA LYS A 150 -11.15 20.17 -13.12
C LYS A 150 -11.74 19.06 -12.28
N PHE A 151 -11.57 17.83 -12.72
CA PHE A 151 -12.21 16.67 -12.14
C PHE A 151 -11.28 15.47 -12.09
N VAL A 152 -11.38 14.70 -11.02
CA VAL A 152 -10.66 13.45 -10.83
C VAL A 152 -11.63 12.40 -10.33
N GLN A 153 -11.44 11.17 -10.78
CA GLN A 153 -12.27 10.05 -10.34
C GLN A 153 -11.41 8.81 -10.10
N THR A 154 -11.64 8.12 -9.00
CA THR A 154 -11.23 6.72 -8.86
C THR A 154 -12.47 5.83 -8.79
N ASN A 155 -12.41 4.68 -9.44
CA ASN A 155 -13.47 3.69 -9.41
C ASN A 155 -12.87 2.33 -9.12
N HIS A 156 -13.14 1.81 -7.91
CA HIS A 156 -12.57 0.57 -7.40
C HIS A 156 -13.69 -0.44 -7.12
N LEU A 157 -13.95 -1.33 -8.08
CA LEU A 157 -14.85 -2.47 -7.90
C LEU A 157 -14.02 -3.68 -7.49
N HIS A 158 -14.21 -4.12 -6.25
CA HIS A 158 -13.36 -5.14 -5.62
C HIS A 158 -14.11 -6.46 -5.44
N PRO A 159 -13.80 -7.49 -6.24
CA PRO A 159 -14.33 -8.83 -5.99
C PRO A 159 -13.63 -9.47 -4.79
N SER A 160 -14.10 -10.64 -4.37
CA SER A 160 -13.40 -11.39 -3.32
C SER A 160 -11.98 -11.72 -3.73
N ASN A 161 -11.01 -11.43 -2.86
CA ASN A 161 -9.61 -11.81 -3.06
C ASN A 161 -9.42 -13.32 -3.27
N GLU A 162 -10.31 -14.15 -2.74
CA GLU A 162 -10.26 -15.61 -2.91
C GLU A 162 -10.36 -16.02 -4.39
N LEU A 163 -11.09 -15.25 -5.21
CA LEU A 163 -11.17 -15.48 -6.66
C LEU A 163 -9.80 -15.34 -7.30
N HIS A 164 -9.06 -14.29 -6.96
CA HIS A 164 -7.71 -14.04 -7.50
C HIS A 164 -6.68 -14.99 -6.90
N LEU A 165 -6.78 -15.29 -5.59
CA LEU A 165 -5.86 -16.18 -4.89
C LEU A 165 -6.02 -17.65 -5.30
N SER A 166 -7.18 -18.04 -5.84
CA SER A 166 -7.43 -19.41 -6.30
C SER A 166 -6.46 -19.90 -7.40
N HIS A 167 -5.85 -18.96 -8.14
CA HIS A 167 -4.83 -19.26 -9.16
C HIS A 167 -3.44 -19.55 -8.58
N PHE A 168 -3.23 -19.31 -7.29
CA PHE A 168 -1.97 -19.50 -6.61
C PHE A 168 -2.07 -20.60 -5.55
N LYS A 169 -0.98 -21.32 -5.33
CA LYS A 169 -0.90 -22.32 -4.25
C LYS A 169 -0.67 -21.66 -2.89
N VAL A 170 -1.55 -20.70 -2.51
CA VAL A 170 -1.47 -20.09 -1.19
C VAL A 170 -1.93 -21.08 -0.13
N LYS A 171 -1.14 -21.23 0.92
CA LYS A 171 -1.51 -22.06 2.07
C LYS A 171 -1.65 -21.16 3.31
N ARG A 172 -2.68 -21.44 4.10
CA ARG A 172 -2.97 -20.77 5.37
C ARG A 172 -3.09 -21.84 6.46
N PHE A 173 -2.61 -21.51 7.63
CA PHE A 173 -2.67 -22.38 8.82
C PHE A 173 -3.56 -21.73 9.86
N ASN A 174 -4.24 -22.55 10.64
CA ASN A 174 -5.10 -22.12 11.75
C ASN A 174 -4.58 -22.78 13.05
N ASP A 175 -3.31 -22.50 13.34
CA ASP A 175 -2.57 -23.09 14.47
C ASP A 175 -2.20 -22.06 15.55
N LEU A 176 -2.78 -20.84 15.46
CA LEU A 176 -2.59 -19.82 16.48
C LEU A 176 -3.52 -20.06 17.69
N PRO A 177 -3.00 -19.94 18.91
CA PRO A 177 -3.83 -19.94 20.12
C PRO A 177 -4.88 -18.81 20.06
N PRO A 178 -6.12 -19.05 20.52
CA PRO A 178 -7.16 -18.00 20.57
C PRO A 178 -6.73 -16.75 21.35
N SER A 179 -5.89 -16.89 22.38
CA SER A 179 -5.34 -15.78 23.17
C SER A 179 -4.50 -14.83 22.31
N VAL A 180 -3.62 -15.35 21.46
CA VAL A 180 -2.78 -14.54 20.56
C VAL A 180 -3.64 -13.76 19.58
N MET A 181 -4.70 -14.39 19.04
CA MET A 181 -5.65 -13.71 18.18
C MET A 181 -6.44 -12.61 18.90
N ALA A 182 -6.81 -12.84 20.16
CA ALA A 182 -7.52 -11.84 20.97
C ALA A 182 -6.62 -10.64 21.30
N GLU A 183 -5.37 -10.87 21.68
CA GLU A 183 -4.37 -9.83 21.96
C GLU A 183 -4.13 -8.94 20.72
N ARG A 184 -3.96 -9.53 19.55
CA ARG A 184 -3.78 -8.77 18.30
C ARG A 184 -5.01 -7.93 17.94
N ARG A 185 -6.22 -8.48 18.14
CA ARG A 185 -7.46 -7.72 17.92
C ARG A 185 -7.58 -6.54 18.87
N GLU A 186 -7.26 -6.75 20.15
CA GLU A 186 -7.33 -5.66 21.15
C GLU A 186 -6.29 -4.58 20.89
N ALA A 187 -5.06 -4.94 20.49
CA ALA A 187 -4.04 -3.98 20.07
C ALA A 187 -4.49 -3.15 18.87
N SER A 188 -5.09 -3.77 17.84
CA SER A 188 -5.66 -3.04 16.69
C SER A 188 -6.83 -2.15 17.08
N LYS A 189 -7.64 -2.53 18.06
CA LYS A 189 -8.72 -1.69 18.60
C LYS A 189 -8.18 -0.52 19.39
N ALA A 190 -7.13 -0.73 20.20
CA ALA A 190 -6.50 0.33 20.97
C ALA A 190 -5.97 1.44 20.09
N ALA A 191 -5.26 1.09 19.00
CA ALA A 191 -4.79 2.07 18.01
C ALA A 191 -5.93 2.87 17.37
N ARG A 192 -7.05 2.22 17.03
CA ARG A 192 -8.23 2.92 16.48
C ARG A 192 -8.95 3.78 17.52
N ARG A 193 -9.01 3.36 18.81
CA ARG A 193 -9.50 4.21 19.89
C ARG A 193 -8.68 5.48 20.03
N GLU A 194 -7.36 5.36 19.90
CA GLU A 194 -6.45 6.50 19.91
C GLU A 194 -6.70 7.44 18.72
N ALA A 195 -6.92 6.89 17.51
CA ALA A 195 -7.18 7.66 16.30
C ALA A 195 -8.51 8.45 16.35
N PHE A 196 -9.55 7.88 16.96
CA PHE A 196 -10.91 8.42 16.89
C PHE A 196 -11.47 8.96 18.20
N GLY A 197 -10.84 8.68 19.35
CA GLY A 197 -11.30 9.15 20.66
C GLY A 197 -12.76 8.78 20.92
N ASP A 198 -13.58 9.77 21.29
CA ASP A 198 -15.01 9.61 21.57
C ASP A 198 -15.84 9.13 20.36
N LEU A 199 -15.28 9.23 19.15
CA LEU A 199 -15.93 8.78 17.93
C LEU A 199 -15.66 7.30 17.62
N PHE A 200 -14.85 6.61 18.43
CA PHE A 200 -14.38 5.24 18.15
C PHE A 200 -15.52 4.25 17.86
N GLU A 201 -16.57 4.23 18.68
CA GLU A 201 -17.69 3.26 18.51
C GLU A 201 -18.39 3.41 17.14
N LYS A 202 -18.48 4.64 16.62
CA LYS A 202 -19.00 4.89 15.27
C LYS A 202 -17.98 4.53 14.20
N ALA A 203 -16.70 4.84 14.42
CA ALA A 203 -15.61 4.60 13.49
C ALA A 203 -15.25 3.11 13.35
N GLU A 204 -15.49 2.28 14.39
CA GLU A 204 -15.18 0.84 14.35
C GLU A 204 -15.85 0.14 13.17
N SER A 205 -17.01 0.64 12.79
CA SER A 205 -17.78 0.10 11.66
C SER A 205 -17.32 0.60 10.28
N CYS A 206 -16.40 1.57 10.20
CA CYS A 206 -15.99 2.23 8.97
C CYS A 206 -14.69 1.64 8.38
N GLY A 207 -14.37 0.38 8.68
CA GLY A 207 -13.12 -0.27 8.24
C GLY A 207 -12.89 -0.25 6.73
N ILE A 208 -13.94 -0.11 5.91
CA ILE A 208 -13.85 0.02 4.45
C ILE A 208 -13.03 1.25 4.02
N ALA A 209 -12.95 2.32 4.84
CA ALA A 209 -12.16 3.51 4.52
C ALA A 209 -10.66 3.18 4.38
N TYR A 210 -10.13 2.23 5.17
CA TYR A 210 -8.75 1.75 5.01
C TYR A 210 -8.54 0.99 3.69
N GLY A 211 -9.60 0.50 3.07
CA GLY A 211 -9.56 -0.11 1.74
C GLY A 211 -9.26 0.88 0.62
N LEU A 212 -9.47 2.19 0.84
CA LEU A 212 -9.13 3.25 -0.10
C LEU A 212 -7.63 3.54 -0.19
N ILE A 213 -6.80 2.98 0.68
CA ILE A 213 -5.37 3.29 0.77
C ILE A 213 -4.67 3.30 -0.59
N HIS A 214 -4.96 2.34 -1.47
CA HIS A 214 -4.37 2.26 -2.81
C HIS A 214 -4.77 3.41 -3.73
N ASP A 215 -5.99 3.93 -3.57
CA ASP A 215 -6.49 5.07 -4.33
C ASP A 215 -5.90 6.37 -3.78
N LEU A 216 -5.85 6.51 -2.44
CA LEU A 216 -5.41 7.72 -1.76
C LEU A 216 -3.93 8.01 -1.96
N TYR A 217 -3.03 7.03 -1.76
CA TYR A 217 -1.60 7.30 -1.99
C TYR A 217 -1.28 7.54 -3.47
N SER A 218 -2.03 6.90 -4.39
CA SER A 218 -1.89 7.16 -5.82
C SER A 218 -2.33 8.58 -6.17
N LEU A 219 -3.48 9.03 -5.65
CA LEU A 219 -3.99 10.39 -5.81
C LEU A 219 -3.03 11.43 -5.22
N ARG A 220 -2.56 11.20 -4.00
CA ARG A 220 -1.67 12.13 -3.31
C ARG A 220 -0.30 12.25 -4.00
N THR A 221 0.26 11.15 -4.50
CA THR A 221 1.48 11.18 -5.30
C THR A 221 1.26 11.88 -6.64
N MET A 222 0.07 11.76 -7.22
CA MET A 222 -0.27 12.37 -8.51
C MET A 222 -0.55 13.87 -8.41
N LEU A 223 -1.31 14.31 -7.40
CA LEU A 223 -1.93 15.63 -7.34
C LEU A 223 -1.58 16.41 -6.06
N GLY A 224 -0.87 15.81 -5.10
CA GLY A 224 -0.63 16.39 -3.78
C GLY A 224 -1.76 16.10 -2.79
N VAL A 225 -1.68 16.75 -1.62
CA VAL A 225 -2.64 16.58 -0.53
C VAL A 225 -3.91 17.36 -0.85
N PRO A 226 -5.11 16.76 -0.73
CA PRO A 226 -6.36 17.50 -0.88
C PRO A 226 -6.52 18.53 0.25
N SER A 227 -7.18 19.63 -0.05
CA SER A 227 -7.45 20.72 0.91
C SER A 227 -8.59 20.41 1.87
N ALA A 228 -9.54 19.55 1.47
CA ALA A 228 -10.66 19.15 2.31
C ALA A 228 -11.28 17.81 1.88
N VAL A 229 -11.90 17.14 2.84
CA VAL A 229 -12.90 16.09 2.62
C VAL A 229 -14.28 16.75 2.62
N VAL A 230 -14.91 16.83 1.45
CA VAL A 230 -16.20 17.56 1.30
C VAL A 230 -17.36 16.72 1.84
N SER A 231 -17.38 15.41 1.51
CA SER A 231 -18.40 14.48 1.98
C SER A 231 -17.92 13.04 1.89
N THR A 232 -18.51 12.16 2.68
CA THR A 232 -18.30 10.72 2.63
C THR A 232 -19.61 9.99 2.89
N GLU A 233 -19.90 8.98 2.06
CA GLU A 233 -21.02 8.07 2.23
C GLU A 233 -20.51 6.63 2.31
N ILE A 234 -21.05 5.86 3.28
CA ILE A 234 -20.81 4.41 3.42
C ILE A 234 -22.18 3.72 3.41
N TRP A 235 -22.34 2.75 2.52
CA TRP A 235 -23.64 2.05 2.34
C TRP A 235 -23.44 0.55 2.08
N ASP A 236 -24.51 -0.17 1.76
CA ASP A 236 -24.51 -1.58 1.44
C ASP A 236 -23.82 -2.44 2.52
N ASP A 237 -24.31 -2.34 3.76
CA ASP A 237 -23.75 -3.01 4.93
C ASP A 237 -22.23 -2.77 5.06
N ARG A 238 -21.78 -1.53 4.76
CA ARG A 238 -20.37 -1.10 4.86
C ARG A 238 -19.45 -1.78 3.85
N ARG A 239 -20.00 -2.22 2.72
CA ARG A 239 -19.24 -2.79 1.60
C ARG A 239 -18.97 -1.77 0.49
N ALA A 240 -19.53 -0.58 0.63
CA ALA A 240 -19.36 0.48 -0.34
C ALA A 240 -19.05 1.80 0.35
N ILE A 241 -18.16 2.59 -0.24
CA ILE A 241 -17.78 3.93 0.20
C ILE A 241 -17.56 4.83 -1.01
N THR A 242 -18.07 6.06 -0.90
CA THR A 242 -17.69 7.15 -1.82
C THR A 242 -17.35 8.38 -1.00
N THR A 243 -16.24 9.01 -1.32
CA THR A 243 -15.84 10.29 -0.73
C THR A 243 -15.53 11.31 -1.80
N ILE A 244 -15.84 12.58 -1.53
CA ILE A 244 -15.52 13.72 -2.38
C ILE A 244 -14.42 14.52 -1.70
N LEU A 245 -13.30 14.67 -2.40
CA LEU A 245 -12.16 15.49 -1.96
C LEU A 245 -12.10 16.78 -2.78
N GLU A 246 -11.63 17.84 -2.14
CA GLU A 246 -11.33 19.12 -2.78
C GLU A 246 -9.82 19.33 -2.84
N TYR A 247 -9.34 19.80 -3.98
CA TYR A 247 -7.94 20.20 -4.16
C TYR A 247 -7.76 21.73 -4.14
N PRO A 248 -6.54 22.24 -3.85
CA PRO A 248 -6.30 23.69 -3.72
C PRO A 248 -6.68 24.54 -4.95
N ASN A 249 -6.65 23.95 -6.14
CA ASN A 249 -7.08 24.60 -7.40
C ASN A 249 -8.60 24.56 -7.63
N GLY A 250 -9.39 24.07 -6.65
CA GLY A 250 -10.84 23.93 -6.74
C GLY A 250 -11.31 22.66 -7.44
N ALA A 251 -10.43 21.82 -7.94
CA ALA A 251 -10.80 20.52 -8.54
C ALA A 251 -11.51 19.63 -7.51
N ARG A 252 -12.45 18.82 -7.99
CA ARG A 252 -13.12 17.79 -7.19
C ARG A 252 -12.62 16.42 -7.58
N CYS A 253 -12.38 15.59 -6.56
CA CYS A 253 -12.06 14.19 -6.75
C CYS A 253 -13.13 13.31 -6.11
N VAL A 254 -13.72 12.41 -6.89
CA VAL A 254 -14.64 11.38 -6.41
C VAL A 254 -13.87 10.07 -6.26
N VAL A 255 -13.79 9.57 -5.05
CA VAL A 255 -13.11 8.30 -4.72
C VAL A 255 -14.17 7.29 -4.32
N SER A 256 -14.35 6.24 -5.11
CA SER A 256 -15.36 5.21 -4.85
C SER A 256 -14.73 3.84 -4.77
N ARG A 257 -15.13 3.07 -3.74
CA ARG A 257 -14.85 1.64 -3.63
C ARG A 257 -16.13 0.87 -3.30
N VAL A 258 -16.37 -0.22 -4.04
CA VAL A 258 -17.49 -1.13 -3.81
C VAL A 258 -16.99 -2.57 -3.80
N ASP A 259 -17.23 -3.28 -2.69
CA ASP A 259 -16.88 -4.69 -2.55
C ASP A 259 -18.03 -5.55 -3.13
N LEU A 260 -17.79 -6.12 -4.30
CA LEU A 260 -18.73 -6.95 -5.07
C LEU A 260 -18.25 -8.41 -5.08
N ASN A 261 -18.46 -9.12 -3.99
CA ASN A 261 -17.84 -10.43 -3.72
C ASN A 261 -18.05 -11.51 -4.80
N LYS A 262 -19.10 -11.40 -5.61
CA LYS A 262 -19.42 -12.36 -6.69
C LYS A 262 -19.00 -11.88 -8.07
N LEU A 263 -18.55 -10.63 -8.20
CA LEU A 263 -17.99 -10.14 -9.45
C LEU A 263 -16.67 -10.86 -9.74
N TRP A 264 -16.51 -11.40 -10.95
CA TRP A 264 -15.29 -12.12 -11.30
C TRP A 264 -14.14 -11.19 -11.70
N ASP A 265 -14.45 -9.99 -12.15
CA ASP A 265 -13.50 -9.04 -12.70
C ASP A 265 -13.18 -7.92 -11.71
N PHE A 266 -11.89 -7.63 -11.59
CA PHE A 266 -11.38 -6.52 -10.79
C PHE A 266 -11.30 -5.27 -11.65
N LYS A 267 -11.84 -4.16 -11.15
CA LYS A 267 -11.71 -2.86 -11.81
C LYS A 267 -11.17 -1.84 -10.81
N GLN A 268 -10.05 -1.23 -11.14
CA GLN A 268 -9.56 -0.04 -10.43
C GLN A 268 -8.98 0.94 -11.44
N THR A 269 -9.60 2.12 -11.54
CA THR A 269 -9.15 3.19 -12.43
C THR A 269 -8.82 4.45 -11.63
N LEU A 270 -7.86 5.22 -12.12
CA LEU A 270 -7.60 6.60 -11.74
C LEU A 270 -7.71 7.44 -13.01
N GLU A 271 -8.64 8.36 -13.03
CA GLU A 271 -9.01 9.16 -14.19
C GLU A 271 -8.90 10.66 -13.85
N ILE A 272 -8.16 11.42 -14.65
CA ILE A 272 -7.84 12.85 -14.42
C ILE A 272 -8.24 13.63 -15.64
N TYR A 273 -8.97 14.71 -15.44
CA TYR A 273 -9.62 15.49 -16.49
C TYR A 273 -9.29 16.99 -16.40
N SER A 274 -8.87 17.57 -17.51
CA SER A 274 -8.88 19.01 -17.76
C SER A 274 -9.84 19.34 -18.91
N GLU A 275 -9.90 20.59 -19.36
CA GLU A 275 -10.71 20.98 -20.52
C GLU A 275 -10.27 20.29 -21.81
N GLU A 276 -8.96 20.02 -21.97
CA GLU A 276 -8.37 19.57 -23.24
C GLU A 276 -7.79 18.15 -23.15
N LYS A 277 -7.53 17.62 -21.97
CA LYS A 277 -6.83 16.36 -21.77
C LYS A 277 -7.48 15.48 -20.73
N ARG A 278 -7.46 14.18 -21.00
CA ARG A 278 -7.86 13.13 -20.07
C ARG A 278 -6.77 12.07 -19.96
N VAL A 279 -6.39 11.72 -18.74
CA VAL A 279 -5.42 10.66 -18.42
C VAL A 279 -6.13 9.58 -17.64
N ILE A 280 -6.07 8.32 -18.08
CA ILE A 280 -6.74 7.19 -17.48
C ILE A 280 -5.73 6.08 -17.20
N LEU A 281 -5.57 5.73 -15.94
CA LEU A 281 -4.88 4.52 -15.49
C LEU A 281 -5.88 3.43 -15.16
N SER A 282 -5.59 2.19 -15.56
CA SER A 282 -6.36 1.01 -15.19
C SER A 282 -5.42 -0.03 -14.61
N TYR A 283 -5.57 -0.29 -13.31
CA TYR A 283 -4.73 -1.20 -12.55
C TYR A 283 -5.29 -2.63 -12.54
N PRO A 284 -4.44 -3.65 -12.65
CA PRO A 284 -4.82 -5.02 -12.33
C PRO A 284 -4.98 -5.20 -10.81
N THR A 285 -5.53 -6.35 -10.40
CA THR A 285 -5.54 -6.72 -8.98
C THR A 285 -4.12 -6.87 -8.43
N GLY A 286 -3.89 -6.51 -7.17
CA GLY A 286 -2.59 -6.68 -6.51
C GLY A 286 -2.13 -8.14 -6.37
N PHE A 287 -3.03 -9.10 -6.60
CA PHE A 287 -2.70 -10.54 -6.66
C PHE A 287 -2.45 -11.07 -8.08
N SER A 288 -2.38 -10.20 -9.10
CA SER A 288 -1.91 -10.59 -10.42
C SER A 288 -0.39 -10.49 -10.51
N ARG A 289 0.23 -11.39 -11.25
CA ARG A 289 1.66 -11.28 -11.60
C ARG A 289 1.80 -11.10 -13.11
N ARG A 290 2.63 -10.15 -13.52
CA ARG A 290 2.95 -9.87 -14.95
C ARG A 290 1.75 -9.40 -15.78
N VAL A 291 0.71 -8.85 -15.13
CA VAL A 291 -0.37 -8.12 -15.80
C VAL A 291 -0.07 -6.64 -15.68
N LEU A 292 0.04 -5.97 -16.81
CA LEU A 292 0.44 -4.57 -16.86
C LEU A 292 -0.72 -3.64 -16.49
N THR A 293 -0.40 -2.57 -15.75
CA THR A 293 -1.25 -1.40 -15.63
C THR A 293 -1.36 -0.73 -17.00
N LYS A 294 -2.57 -0.35 -17.41
CA LYS A 294 -2.81 0.33 -18.69
C LYS A 294 -2.86 1.84 -18.50
N LEU A 295 -2.34 2.56 -19.47
CA LEU A 295 -2.43 4.01 -19.56
C LEU A 295 -3.09 4.40 -20.88
N VAL A 296 -4.09 5.28 -20.79
CA VAL A 296 -4.72 5.91 -21.94
C VAL A 296 -4.65 7.43 -21.77
N VAL A 297 -4.20 8.14 -22.80
CA VAL A 297 -4.22 9.60 -22.84
C VAL A 297 -5.05 10.03 -24.04
N GLN A 298 -6.02 10.90 -23.79
CA GLN A 298 -6.86 11.49 -24.83
C GLN A 298 -6.80 13.01 -24.71
N GLY A 299 -6.81 13.69 -25.82
CA GLY A 299 -6.75 15.16 -25.80
C GLY A 299 -7.03 15.77 -27.16
N ILE A 300 -6.90 17.09 -27.19
CA ILE A 300 -6.94 17.91 -28.40
C ILE A 300 -5.52 18.46 -28.62
N ASP A 301 -4.99 18.39 -29.80
CA ASP A 301 -3.68 18.94 -30.14
C ASP A 301 -3.75 20.42 -30.59
N GLU A 302 -2.61 21.02 -30.87
CA GLU A 302 -2.50 22.41 -31.29
C GLU A 302 -3.22 22.71 -32.62
N ALA A 303 -3.45 21.70 -33.46
CA ALA A 303 -4.21 21.82 -34.72
C ALA A 303 -5.73 21.74 -34.49
N GLY A 304 -6.17 21.38 -33.25
CA GLY A 304 -7.56 21.16 -32.90
C GLY A 304 -8.03 19.73 -33.20
N ASP A 305 -7.11 18.83 -33.55
CA ASP A 305 -7.44 17.44 -33.81
C ASP A 305 -7.45 16.61 -32.48
N SER A 306 -8.45 15.74 -32.34
CA SER A 306 -8.48 14.80 -31.22
C SER A 306 -7.46 13.70 -31.41
N TYR A 307 -6.76 13.34 -30.31
CA TYR A 307 -5.85 12.21 -30.29
C TYR A 307 -6.17 11.21 -29.21
N TYR A 308 -5.78 9.97 -29.46
CA TYR A 308 -5.83 8.86 -28.51
C TYR A 308 -4.46 8.19 -28.50
N LYS A 309 -3.84 8.11 -27.31
CA LYS A 309 -2.55 7.46 -27.12
C LYS A 309 -2.69 6.34 -26.11
N GLU A 310 -2.18 5.17 -26.45
CA GLU A 310 -2.00 4.03 -25.58
C GLU A 310 -0.50 3.66 -25.60
N PRO A 311 0.30 4.22 -24.68
CA PRO A 311 1.75 4.02 -24.70
C PRO A 311 2.13 2.56 -24.49
N ALA A 312 3.23 2.12 -25.10
CA ALA A 312 3.84 0.84 -24.77
C ALA A 312 4.42 0.89 -23.35
N ILE A 313 3.85 0.10 -22.46
CA ILE A 313 4.28 0.01 -21.05
C ILE A 313 5.41 -1.01 -20.94
N PRO A 314 6.54 -0.70 -20.28
CA PRO A 314 7.58 -1.68 -19.97
C PRO A 314 7.04 -2.87 -19.20
N TRP A 315 7.53 -4.06 -19.48
CA TRP A 315 7.14 -5.31 -18.84
C TRP A 315 7.83 -5.44 -17.47
N ASP A 316 7.47 -4.54 -16.57
CA ASP A 316 8.02 -4.46 -15.24
C ASP A 316 6.88 -4.29 -14.23
N SER A 317 7.09 -4.71 -13.00
CA SER A 317 6.09 -4.74 -11.95
C SER A 317 6.37 -3.68 -10.89
N GLY A 318 5.34 -3.02 -10.41
CA GLY A 318 5.44 -2.10 -9.28
C GLY A 318 6.04 -2.77 -8.04
N PHE A 319 5.71 -4.03 -7.78
CA PHE A 319 6.30 -4.81 -6.67
C PHE A 319 7.81 -5.04 -6.83
N THR A 320 8.27 -5.35 -8.03
CA THR A 320 9.71 -5.49 -8.33
C THR A 320 10.42 -4.15 -8.15
N ARG A 321 9.85 -3.09 -8.72
CA ARG A 321 10.45 -1.76 -8.71
C ARG A 321 10.48 -1.12 -7.31
N GLU A 322 9.49 -1.34 -6.45
CA GLU A 322 9.53 -0.85 -5.08
C GLU A 322 10.62 -1.54 -4.24
N LEU A 323 10.89 -2.84 -4.49
CA LEU A 323 12.00 -3.55 -3.85
C LEU A 323 13.36 -3.04 -4.33
N LEU A 324 13.54 -2.87 -5.64
CA LEU A 324 14.77 -2.29 -6.21
C LEU A 324 15.02 -0.87 -5.68
N HIS A 325 13.96 -0.06 -5.55
CA HIS A 325 14.07 1.26 -4.94
C HIS A 325 14.47 1.21 -3.46
N LEU A 326 13.93 0.25 -2.69
CA LEU A 326 14.38 0.04 -1.31
C LEU A 326 15.88 -0.23 -1.25
N ARG A 327 16.39 -1.15 -2.10
CA ARG A 327 17.81 -1.45 -2.19
C ARG A 327 18.64 -0.23 -2.55
N GLU A 328 18.18 0.56 -3.51
CA GLU A 328 18.83 1.82 -3.90
C GLU A 328 18.93 2.77 -2.71
N CYS A 329 17.83 3.02 -2.00
CA CYS A 329 17.80 3.89 -0.82
C CYS A 329 18.73 3.39 0.29
N ILE A 330 18.78 2.08 0.54
CA ILE A 330 19.67 1.47 1.54
C ILE A 330 21.14 1.71 1.15
N ASN A 331 21.51 1.45 -0.10
CA ASN A 331 22.90 1.56 -0.56
C ASN A 331 23.39 3.02 -0.67
N GLN A 332 22.48 3.95 -0.97
CA GLN A 332 22.79 5.38 -1.13
C GLN A 332 22.58 6.20 0.15
N GLY A 333 21.91 5.65 1.17
CA GLY A 333 21.53 6.37 2.38
C GLY A 333 20.48 7.47 2.12
N THR A 334 19.62 7.30 1.10
CA THR A 334 18.58 8.27 0.73
C THR A 334 17.21 7.85 1.24
N PRO A 335 16.30 8.78 1.54
CA PRO A 335 14.93 8.43 1.92
C PRO A 335 14.16 7.84 0.73
N SER A 336 13.25 6.90 1.02
CA SER A 336 12.35 6.37 0.00
C SER A 336 11.31 7.41 -0.44
N ARG A 337 10.91 7.39 -1.72
CA ARG A 337 9.81 8.21 -2.26
C ARG A 337 8.44 7.85 -1.67
N SER A 338 8.26 6.64 -1.14
CA SER A 338 7.12 6.24 -0.32
C SER A 338 7.57 6.04 1.14
N SER A 339 8.19 7.08 1.74
CA SER A 339 8.67 7.03 3.11
C SER A 339 7.52 6.92 4.12
N LEU A 340 7.83 6.52 5.37
CA LEU A 340 6.81 6.52 6.44
C LEU A 340 6.28 7.93 6.72
N VAL A 341 7.10 8.96 6.52
CA VAL A 341 6.67 10.38 6.64
C VAL A 341 5.60 10.69 5.61
N ASP A 342 5.81 10.27 4.37
CA ASP A 342 4.84 10.42 3.29
C ASP A 342 3.56 9.60 3.55
N ALA A 343 3.69 8.36 3.99
CA ALA A 343 2.56 7.45 4.25
C ALA A 343 1.67 7.88 5.43
N ARG A 344 2.21 8.67 6.37
CA ARG A 344 1.44 9.25 7.47
C ARG A 344 0.28 10.13 7.00
N ASP A 345 0.47 10.86 5.90
CA ASP A 345 -0.57 11.72 5.35
C ASP A 345 -1.76 10.91 4.79
N ASP A 346 -1.51 9.71 4.28
CA ASP A 346 -2.59 8.81 3.85
C ASP A 346 -3.40 8.29 5.04
N ILE A 347 -2.75 8.02 6.18
CA ILE A 347 -3.44 7.65 7.42
C ILE A 347 -4.29 8.83 7.92
N ALA A 348 -3.75 10.05 7.89
CA ALA A 348 -4.50 11.26 8.25
C ALA A 348 -5.75 11.41 7.37
N LEU A 349 -5.60 11.25 6.06
CA LEU A 349 -6.70 11.37 5.12
C LEU A 349 -7.79 10.30 5.34
N ILE A 350 -7.41 9.04 5.63
CA ILE A 350 -8.36 7.97 5.97
C ILE A 350 -9.15 8.32 7.24
N ILE A 351 -8.48 8.88 8.25
CA ILE A 351 -9.13 9.32 9.50
C ILE A 351 -10.11 10.44 9.21
N ASP A 352 -9.73 11.44 8.39
CA ASP A 352 -10.60 12.56 8.02
C ASP A 352 -11.81 12.13 7.17
N ILE A 353 -11.62 11.21 6.22
CA ILE A 353 -12.69 10.57 5.44
C ILE A 353 -13.68 9.86 6.38
N THR A 354 -13.16 9.10 7.37
CA THR A 354 -13.99 8.42 8.35
C THR A 354 -14.75 9.41 9.23
N LYS A 355 -14.09 10.46 9.71
CA LYS A 355 -14.72 11.53 10.50
C LYS A 355 -15.80 12.27 9.71
N ALA A 356 -15.57 12.57 8.44
CA ALA A 356 -16.57 13.19 7.58
C ALA A 356 -17.86 12.37 7.52
N TYR A 357 -17.78 11.03 7.40
CA TYR A 357 -18.97 10.19 7.44
C TYR A 357 -19.70 10.20 8.79
N ILE A 358 -19.00 10.05 9.90
CA ILE A 358 -19.63 9.88 11.23
C ILE A 358 -20.13 11.18 11.84
N THR A 359 -19.68 12.34 11.33
CA THR A 359 -20.10 13.67 11.82
C THR A 359 -21.12 14.34 10.92
N GLN A 360 -21.36 13.85 9.71
CA GLN A 360 -22.39 14.38 8.83
C GLN A 360 -23.78 14.13 9.40
N SER A 361 -24.59 15.17 9.43
CA SER A 361 -26.03 15.04 9.69
C SER A 361 -26.71 14.63 8.38
N PRO A 362 -27.55 13.60 8.35
CA PRO A 362 -28.29 13.24 7.13
C PRO A 362 -29.22 14.40 6.75
N VAL A 363 -29.03 14.94 5.54
CA VAL A 363 -29.83 16.06 5.01
C VAL A 363 -31.22 15.57 4.54
N TYR A 364 -31.33 14.29 4.21
CA TYR A 364 -32.59 13.62 3.85
C TYR A 364 -32.63 12.22 4.47
N ARG A 365 -33.80 11.85 4.97
CA ARG A 365 -34.15 10.48 5.34
C ARG A 365 -35.08 9.89 4.30
#